data_0118dc4be38bfa56320e3cfaf50c4826
#
_entry.id   0118dc4be38bfa56320e3cfaf50c4826
#
_cell.length_a   1.000
_cell.length_b   1.000
_cell.length_c   1.000
_cell.angle_alpha   90.00
_cell.angle_beta   90.00
_cell.angle_gamma   90.00
#
_symmetry.space_group_name_H-M   'P 1'
#
loop_
_entity.id
_entity.type
_entity.pdbx_description
1 polymer ?
#
loop_
_entity_poly.entity_id
_entity_poly.type
_entity_poly.pdbx_seq_one_letter_code
_entity_poly.pdbx_strand_id
1 'polypeptide(L)'
;MRPNKKMNTINPTVSVDCVVFGFDGSDLKVLLVQRDLRDNLDIDDDTLVLPGDLIFEDEDIQDAASRVLLDLTGIENLFLEQIGAFGSLDRLLKDKDRVWLHLIRPIPESRVITIGYFALVNIKNYTLRPAGFAKHVIWKNFNEVGELGFDHNKILSAGITKLRNKLYHEPVGFKLLPKQFPLNHLYTLYNTILNSRLDRRNFLRRILKTGFLKETNNFQEGVPHKPARLYTFVEKKFARDNNQKFKFY
;
A
#
# COMPACT_ATOMS: atom_id res chain seq x y z
N MET A 1 12.04 16.30 36.91
CA MET A 1 10.71 16.58 36.35
C MET A 1 10.56 15.79 35.06
N ARG A 2 9.68 14.80 35.02
CA ARG A 2 9.34 14.11 33.75
C ARG A 2 8.55 15.11 32.90
N PRO A 3 8.85 15.30 31.60
CA PRO A 3 8.07 16.19 30.78
C PRO A 3 6.61 15.67 30.73
N ASN A 4 5.69 16.57 31.00
CA ASN A 4 4.24 16.32 30.87
C ASN A 4 3.99 15.81 29.44
N LYS A 5 3.55 14.55 29.30
CA LYS A 5 3.14 13.98 28.04
C LYS A 5 1.89 14.77 27.62
N LYS A 6 2.06 15.79 26.76
CA LYS A 6 0.94 16.49 26.13
C LYS A 6 0.03 15.40 25.56
N MET A 7 -1.21 15.32 26.01
CA MET A 7 -2.22 14.50 25.37
C MET A 7 -2.48 15.15 24.01
N ASN A 8 -2.09 14.46 22.93
CA ASN A 8 -2.33 14.94 21.58
C ASN A 8 -3.84 15.03 21.36
N THR A 9 -4.32 16.22 21.07
CA THR A 9 -5.75 16.47 20.79
C THR A 9 -6.06 15.96 19.39
N ILE A 10 -7.06 15.10 19.25
CA ILE A 10 -7.51 14.54 17.95
C ILE A 10 -8.29 15.62 17.20
N ASN A 11 -7.97 15.82 15.92
CA ASN A 11 -8.80 16.60 15.01
C ASN A 11 -9.98 15.71 14.55
N PRO A 12 -11.25 16.07 14.83
CA PRO A 12 -12.38 15.19 14.56
C PRO A 12 -12.82 15.18 13.09
N THR A 13 -12.26 16.05 12.25
CA THR A 13 -12.74 16.30 10.88
C THR A 13 -11.76 15.91 9.78
N VAL A 14 -10.52 15.62 10.14
CA VAL A 14 -9.47 15.25 9.17
C VAL A 14 -8.87 13.90 9.55
N SER A 15 -8.72 13.03 8.54
CA SER A 15 -8.06 11.73 8.67
C SER A 15 -7.06 11.51 7.55
N VAL A 16 -6.27 10.47 7.69
CA VAL A 16 -5.42 9.91 6.64
C VAL A 16 -5.79 8.45 6.42
N ASP A 17 -5.73 7.99 5.17
CA ASP A 17 -5.92 6.59 4.79
C ASP A 17 -4.79 6.15 3.86
N CYS A 18 -4.17 4.99 4.13
CA CYS A 18 -2.97 4.54 3.46
C CYS A 18 -3.22 3.29 2.61
N VAL A 19 -2.97 3.38 1.31
CA VAL A 19 -2.96 2.25 0.38
C VAL A 19 -1.54 1.73 0.27
N VAL A 20 -1.21 0.65 0.95
CA VAL A 20 0.11 0.04 0.87
C VAL A 20 0.06 -1.17 -0.05
N PHE A 21 0.72 -1.07 -1.21
CA PHE A 21 0.85 -2.17 -2.16
C PHE A 21 2.12 -2.97 -1.88
N GLY A 22 1.98 -4.29 -1.96
CA GLY A 22 3.08 -5.24 -1.86
C GLY A 22 3.03 -6.28 -2.98
N PHE A 23 4.09 -7.03 -3.17
CA PHE A 23 4.15 -8.11 -4.14
C PHE A 23 4.82 -9.34 -3.52
N ASP A 24 4.19 -10.52 -3.66
CA ASP A 24 4.72 -11.76 -3.08
C ASP A 24 5.53 -12.64 -4.05
N GLY A 25 5.61 -12.22 -5.31
CA GLY A 25 6.26 -12.95 -6.40
C GLY A 25 5.26 -13.47 -7.44
N SER A 26 3.98 -13.59 -7.10
CA SER A 26 2.89 -14.00 -7.98
C SER A 26 1.82 -12.91 -8.11
N ASP A 27 1.40 -12.30 -7.01
CA ASP A 27 0.24 -11.42 -6.94
C ASP A 27 0.56 -10.06 -6.33
N LEU A 28 -0.14 -9.04 -6.83
CA LEU A 28 -0.19 -7.75 -6.16
C LEU A 28 -1.07 -7.88 -4.92
N LYS A 29 -0.55 -7.46 -3.78
CA LYS A 29 -1.24 -7.44 -2.49
C LYS A 29 -1.51 -6.01 -2.07
N VAL A 30 -2.53 -5.85 -1.25
CA VAL A 30 -2.80 -4.62 -0.51
C VAL A 30 -2.89 -4.93 0.98
N LEU A 31 -2.34 -4.04 1.78
CA LEU A 31 -2.39 -4.13 3.23
C LEU A 31 -3.76 -3.66 3.70
N LEU A 32 -4.43 -4.51 4.47
CA LEU A 32 -5.74 -4.21 5.05
C LEU A 32 -5.73 -4.50 6.54
N VAL A 33 -6.57 -3.78 7.25
CA VAL A 33 -6.82 -3.91 8.69
C VAL A 33 -8.22 -4.46 8.88
N GLN A 34 -8.36 -5.50 9.69
CA GLN A 34 -9.64 -5.92 10.25
C GLN A 34 -9.88 -5.15 11.54
N ARG A 35 -11.03 -4.50 11.64
CA ARG A 35 -11.41 -3.71 12.83
C ARG A 35 -11.67 -4.59 14.03
N ASP A 36 -11.34 -4.10 15.22
CA ASP A 36 -11.70 -4.70 16.49
C ASP A 36 -12.95 -4.00 17.06
N LEU A 37 -14.00 -4.75 17.27
CA LEU A 37 -15.25 -4.22 17.87
C LEU A 37 -15.21 -4.23 19.40
N ARG A 38 -14.05 -4.62 20.01
CA ARG A 38 -13.91 -4.84 21.46
C ARG A 38 -15.08 -5.67 22.03
N ASP A 39 -14.77 -6.61 22.87
CA ASP A 39 -15.56 -7.74 23.40
C ASP A 39 -17.03 -7.49 23.87
N ASN A 40 -17.61 -6.34 23.59
CA ASN A 40 -18.89 -5.91 24.15
C ASN A 40 -20.10 -6.01 23.22
N LEU A 41 -19.92 -6.45 22.01
CA LEU A 41 -21.01 -6.62 21.05
C LEU A 41 -20.91 -7.99 20.40
N ASP A 42 -21.96 -8.79 20.47
CA ASP A 42 -22.17 -10.04 19.68
C ASP A 42 -22.25 -9.76 18.16
N ILE A 43 -21.50 -8.75 17.69
CA ILE A 43 -21.42 -8.36 16.29
C ILE A 43 -20.07 -8.81 15.76
N ASP A 44 -20.07 -9.89 14.98
CA ASP A 44 -18.89 -10.30 14.22
C ASP A 44 -18.71 -9.32 13.04
N ASP A 45 -17.75 -8.40 13.17
CA ASP A 45 -17.41 -7.45 12.09
C ASP A 45 -16.14 -7.89 11.37
N ASP A 46 -16.32 -8.64 10.30
CA ASP A 46 -15.21 -9.01 9.39
C ASP A 46 -14.85 -7.89 8.41
N THR A 47 -15.32 -6.67 8.65
CA THR A 47 -15.07 -5.55 7.76
C THR A 47 -13.58 -5.21 7.69
N LEU A 48 -13.05 -5.30 6.49
CA LEU A 48 -11.68 -4.86 6.18
C LEU A 48 -11.68 -3.37 5.80
N VAL A 49 -10.66 -2.68 6.25
CA VAL A 49 -10.44 -1.25 5.96
C VAL A 49 -8.97 -1.01 5.54
N LEU A 50 -8.72 0.12 4.88
CA LEU A 50 -7.35 0.61 4.75
C LEU A 50 -6.81 1.04 6.12
N PRO A 51 -5.50 0.92 6.38
CA PRO A 51 -4.89 1.58 7.52
C PRO A 51 -5.17 3.08 7.47
N GLY A 52 -5.89 3.60 8.45
CA GLY A 52 -6.32 4.99 8.47
C GLY A 52 -6.80 5.40 9.86
N ASP A 53 -6.64 6.67 10.21
CA ASP A 53 -7.14 7.25 11.46
C ASP A 53 -7.17 8.78 11.37
N LEU A 54 -7.77 9.41 12.39
CA LEU A 54 -7.77 10.85 12.56
C LEU A 54 -6.35 11.38 12.85
N ILE A 55 -6.08 12.59 12.39
CA ILE A 55 -4.84 13.30 12.70
C ILE A 55 -4.91 13.95 14.09
N PHE A 56 -3.76 14.31 14.64
CA PHE A 56 -3.69 15.18 15.81
C PHE A 56 -3.65 16.66 15.38
N GLU A 57 -4.08 17.56 16.28
CA GLU A 57 -4.10 19.00 16.03
C GLU A 57 -2.71 19.60 15.79
N ASP A 58 -1.67 18.97 16.32
CA ASP A 58 -0.29 19.43 16.33
C ASP A 58 0.67 18.55 15.51
N GLU A 59 0.14 17.80 14.50
CA GLU A 59 0.98 17.00 13.60
C GLU A 59 0.75 17.36 12.12
N ASP A 60 1.80 17.23 11.32
CA ASP A 60 1.67 17.33 9.87
C ASP A 60 0.97 16.10 9.29
N ILE A 61 0.18 16.31 8.21
CA ILE A 61 -0.62 15.24 7.58
C ILE A 61 0.24 14.05 7.14
N GLN A 62 1.47 14.30 6.67
CA GLN A 62 2.38 13.23 6.26
C GLN A 62 2.93 12.44 7.46
N ASP A 63 3.20 13.13 8.56
CA ASP A 63 3.62 12.50 9.81
C ASP A 63 2.49 11.67 10.40
N ALA A 64 1.24 12.18 10.34
CA ALA A 64 0.03 11.44 10.69
C ALA A 64 -0.08 10.12 9.90
N ALA A 65 0.12 10.15 8.59
CA ALA A 65 0.07 8.94 7.76
C ALA A 65 1.15 7.92 8.16
N SER A 66 2.36 8.39 8.47
CA SER A 66 3.47 7.53 8.95
C SER A 66 3.16 6.94 10.33
N ARG A 67 2.64 7.75 11.26
CA ARG A 67 2.22 7.32 12.60
C ARG A 67 1.11 6.27 12.52
N VAL A 68 0.07 6.52 11.73
CA VAL A 68 -1.07 5.61 11.60
C VAL A 68 -0.63 4.24 11.07
N LEU A 69 0.26 4.20 10.09
CA LEU A 69 0.82 2.93 9.61
C LEU A 69 1.60 2.20 10.70
N LEU A 70 2.46 2.90 11.43
CA LEU A 70 3.22 2.31 12.54
C LEU A 70 2.27 1.80 13.62
N ASP A 71 1.31 2.63 14.07
CA ASP A 71 0.42 2.34 15.18
C ASP A 71 -0.53 1.17 14.90
N LEU A 72 -0.99 1.01 13.65
CA LEU A 72 -1.95 -0.04 13.30
C LEU A 72 -1.30 -1.31 12.78
N THR A 73 -0.11 -1.21 12.17
CA THR A 73 0.45 -2.31 11.37
C THR A 73 1.88 -2.70 11.77
N GLY A 74 2.55 -1.85 12.54
CA GLY A 74 3.97 -2.00 12.87
C GLY A 74 4.92 -1.67 11.71
N ILE A 75 4.42 -1.13 10.60
CA ILE A 75 5.23 -0.74 9.45
C ILE A 75 5.69 0.70 9.60
N GLU A 76 6.99 0.92 9.45
CA GLU A 76 7.63 2.24 9.55
C GLU A 76 8.57 2.53 8.37
N ASN A 77 9.01 3.78 8.27
CA ASN A 77 10.01 4.24 7.31
C ASN A 77 9.60 4.05 5.84
N LEU A 78 8.30 4.21 5.53
CA LEU A 78 7.80 4.18 4.16
C LEU A 78 7.87 5.55 3.50
N PHE A 79 8.22 5.55 2.22
CA PHE A 79 7.98 6.70 1.37
C PHE A 79 6.50 6.73 0.97
N LEU A 80 5.77 7.65 1.56
CA LEU A 80 4.35 7.88 1.32
C LEU A 80 4.15 8.98 0.28
N GLU A 81 3.33 8.73 -0.71
CA GLU A 81 2.96 9.70 -1.73
C GLU A 81 1.45 9.95 -1.70
N GLN A 82 1.07 11.21 -1.63
CA GLN A 82 -0.34 11.59 -1.57
C GLN A 82 -1.08 11.20 -2.85
N ILE A 83 -2.24 10.56 -2.69
CA ILE A 83 -3.18 10.24 -3.78
C ILE A 83 -4.06 11.45 -4.07
N GLY A 84 -4.70 11.99 -3.03
CA GLY A 84 -5.65 13.09 -3.08
C GLY A 84 -6.51 13.15 -1.83
N ALA A 85 -7.49 14.08 -1.82
CA ALA A 85 -8.46 14.22 -0.75
C ALA A 85 -9.80 13.55 -1.12
N PHE A 86 -10.43 12.91 -0.14
CA PHE A 86 -11.72 12.23 -0.27
C PHE A 86 -12.67 12.75 0.81
N GLY A 87 -13.72 13.44 0.41
CA GLY A 87 -14.66 14.11 1.33
C GLY A 87 -16.09 14.02 0.84
N SER A 88 -16.47 12.92 0.17
CA SER A 88 -17.84 12.68 -0.25
C SER A 88 -18.78 12.67 0.95
N LEU A 89 -20.00 13.22 0.81
CA LEU A 89 -20.98 13.27 1.90
C LEU A 89 -21.45 11.90 2.34
N ASP A 90 -21.35 10.91 1.46
CA ASP A 90 -21.78 9.54 1.67
C ASP A 90 -20.71 8.61 2.28
N ARG A 91 -19.48 9.12 2.53
CA ARG A 91 -18.37 8.25 2.95
C ARG A 91 -18.58 7.54 4.30
N LEU A 92 -19.38 8.08 5.20
CA LEU A 92 -19.63 7.56 6.54
C LEU A 92 -21.07 7.07 6.75
N LEU A 93 -21.82 6.80 5.67
CA LEU A 93 -23.25 6.48 5.77
C LEU A 93 -23.57 5.00 5.94
N LYS A 94 -22.62 4.09 5.77
CA LYS A 94 -22.87 2.65 5.96
C LYS A 94 -23.15 2.36 7.44
N ASP A 95 -24.22 1.65 7.73
CA ASP A 95 -24.66 1.37 9.12
C ASP A 95 -23.56 0.70 9.96
N LYS A 96 -22.86 -0.30 9.41
CA LYS A 96 -21.74 -0.95 10.11
C LYS A 96 -20.61 0.02 10.45
N ASP A 97 -20.30 0.96 9.56
CA ASP A 97 -19.27 1.95 9.80
C ASP A 97 -19.68 2.95 10.87
N ARG A 98 -20.96 3.37 10.88
CA ARG A 98 -21.51 4.26 11.91
C ARG A 98 -21.46 3.63 13.29
N VAL A 99 -21.89 2.37 13.41
CA VAL A 99 -21.80 1.62 14.69
C VAL A 99 -20.37 1.61 15.20
N TRP A 100 -19.41 1.28 14.35
CA TRP A 100 -18.00 1.25 14.74
C TRP A 100 -17.46 2.63 15.14
N LEU A 101 -17.84 3.70 14.41
CA LEU A 101 -17.42 5.07 14.74
C LEU A 101 -17.94 5.51 16.10
N HIS A 102 -19.16 5.15 16.48
CA HIS A 102 -19.73 5.43 17.80
C HIS A 102 -18.96 4.77 18.95
N LEU A 103 -18.26 3.66 18.67
CA LEU A 103 -17.45 2.97 19.68
C LEU A 103 -16.08 3.60 19.90
N ILE A 104 -15.49 4.23 18.86
CA ILE A 104 -14.09 4.65 18.91
C ILE A 104 -13.87 6.16 18.85
N ARG A 105 -14.86 6.93 18.36
CA ARG A 105 -14.70 8.38 18.14
C ARG A 105 -15.43 9.21 19.20
N PRO A 106 -14.80 10.27 19.68
CA PRO A 106 -15.47 11.23 20.58
C PRO A 106 -16.66 11.94 19.94
N ILE A 107 -16.57 12.22 18.62
CA ILE A 107 -17.62 12.89 17.85
C ILE A 107 -17.87 12.09 16.55
N PRO A 108 -18.63 11.00 16.64
CA PRO A 108 -18.84 10.06 15.53
C PRO A 108 -19.57 10.65 14.32
N GLU A 109 -20.43 11.65 14.54
CA GLU A 109 -21.22 12.32 13.50
C GLU A 109 -20.45 13.43 12.75
N SER A 110 -19.20 13.73 13.14
CA SER A 110 -18.39 14.72 12.44
C SER A 110 -18.16 14.31 11.00
N ARG A 111 -18.37 15.26 10.08
CA ARG A 111 -17.93 15.10 8.70
C ARG A 111 -16.42 14.99 8.66
N VAL A 112 -15.90 13.93 8.02
CA VAL A 112 -14.47 13.70 7.89
C VAL A 112 -14.04 13.81 6.44
N ILE A 113 -12.97 14.56 6.22
CA ILE A 113 -12.22 14.57 4.95
C ILE A 113 -10.94 13.78 5.19
N THR A 114 -10.68 12.77 4.36
CA THR A 114 -9.43 12.02 4.45
C THR A 114 -8.46 12.39 3.33
N ILE A 115 -7.19 12.37 3.67
CA ILE A 115 -6.10 12.48 2.72
C ILE A 115 -5.56 11.07 2.46
N GLY A 116 -5.75 10.59 1.23
CA GLY A 116 -5.26 9.29 0.80
C GLY A 116 -3.77 9.34 0.46
N TYR A 117 -3.02 8.36 0.97
CA TYR A 117 -1.61 8.12 0.63
C TYR A 117 -1.43 6.74 0.04
N PHE A 118 -0.39 6.55 -0.78
CA PHE A 118 0.02 5.21 -1.17
C PHE A 118 1.52 5.00 -0.97
N ALA A 119 1.89 3.74 -0.74
CA ALA A 119 3.26 3.27 -0.65
C ALA A 119 3.45 1.96 -1.39
N LEU A 120 4.69 1.68 -1.76
CA LEU A 120 5.11 0.44 -2.43
C LEU A 120 6.17 -0.24 -1.59
N VAL A 121 5.93 -1.51 -1.24
CA VAL A 121 6.84 -2.26 -0.38
C VAL A 121 7.15 -3.65 -0.93
N ASN A 122 8.34 -4.14 -0.63
CA ASN A 122 8.62 -5.57 -0.71
C ASN A 122 8.08 -6.21 0.59
N ILE A 123 7.06 -7.04 0.47
CA ILE A 123 6.38 -7.68 1.59
C ILE A 123 7.36 -8.39 2.55
N LYS A 124 8.42 -9.00 2.00
CA LYS A 124 9.40 -9.76 2.78
C LYS A 124 10.22 -8.92 3.76
N ASN A 125 10.21 -7.60 3.60
CA ASN A 125 10.96 -6.69 4.47
C ASN A 125 10.21 -6.30 5.74
N TYR A 126 8.92 -6.69 5.87
CA TYR A 126 8.05 -6.22 6.94
C TYR A 126 7.37 -7.37 7.67
N THR A 127 7.37 -7.29 8.99
CA THR A 127 6.59 -8.16 9.87
C THR A 127 5.42 -7.36 10.40
N LEU A 128 4.20 -7.82 10.10
CA LEU A 128 2.98 -7.15 10.54
C LEU A 128 2.76 -7.34 12.04
N ARG A 129 2.39 -6.27 12.74
CA ARG A 129 2.08 -6.25 14.17
C ARG A 129 0.79 -5.46 14.39
N PRO A 130 -0.37 -6.14 14.46
CA PRO A 130 -1.64 -5.48 14.75
C PRO A 130 -1.58 -4.75 16.11
N ALA A 131 -2.05 -3.49 16.14
CA ALA A 131 -2.17 -2.72 17.36
C ALA A 131 -3.28 -1.66 17.21
N GLY A 132 -3.53 -0.87 18.26
CA GLY A 132 -4.62 0.10 18.28
C GLY A 132 -5.99 -0.57 18.19
N PHE A 133 -6.76 -0.23 17.18
CA PHE A 133 -8.05 -0.85 16.88
C PHE A 133 -7.96 -1.98 15.83
N ALA A 134 -6.76 -2.39 15.46
CA ALA A 134 -6.56 -3.47 14.50
C ALA A 134 -6.62 -4.84 15.20
N LYS A 135 -7.66 -5.64 14.94
CA LYS A 135 -7.74 -7.04 15.36
C LYS A 135 -6.73 -7.89 14.59
N HIS A 136 -6.72 -7.70 13.27
CA HIS A 136 -5.76 -8.36 12.35
C HIS A 136 -5.28 -7.37 11.30
N VAL A 137 -4.06 -7.61 10.84
CA VAL A 137 -3.46 -6.91 9.69
C VAL A 137 -3.05 -7.97 8.68
N ILE A 138 -3.52 -7.84 7.45
CA ILE A 138 -3.36 -8.88 6.43
C ILE A 138 -2.90 -8.29 5.08
N TRP A 139 -2.14 -9.09 4.33
CA TRP A 139 -1.90 -8.89 2.91
C TRP A 139 -2.96 -9.62 2.10
N LYS A 140 -3.93 -8.89 1.54
CA LYS A 140 -4.98 -9.44 0.69
C LYS A 140 -4.60 -9.34 -0.78
N ASN A 141 -4.90 -10.34 -1.61
CA ASN A 141 -4.78 -10.22 -3.07
C ASN A 141 -5.60 -9.04 -3.56
N PHE A 142 -5.00 -8.15 -4.34
CA PHE A 142 -5.68 -6.97 -4.84
C PHE A 142 -6.95 -7.32 -5.63
N ASN A 143 -6.92 -8.36 -6.45
CA ASN A 143 -8.07 -8.80 -7.26
C ASN A 143 -9.16 -9.52 -6.44
N GLU A 144 -8.89 -9.86 -5.18
CA GLU A 144 -9.82 -10.55 -4.28
C GLU A 144 -10.34 -9.60 -3.18
N VAL A 145 -10.02 -8.32 -3.26
CA VAL A 145 -10.55 -7.33 -2.34
C VAL A 145 -12.02 -7.10 -2.67
N GLY A 146 -12.87 -7.47 -1.73
CA GLY A 146 -14.30 -7.23 -1.79
C GLY A 146 -14.67 -5.79 -1.38
N GLU A 147 -15.83 -5.66 -0.77
CA GLU A 147 -16.27 -4.40 -0.20
C GLU A 147 -15.46 -4.08 1.07
N LEU A 148 -14.90 -2.88 1.12
CA LEU A 148 -14.21 -2.32 2.27
C LEU A 148 -15.16 -1.42 3.07
N GLY A 149 -14.83 -1.19 4.34
CA GLY A 149 -15.50 -0.18 5.14
C GLY A 149 -15.34 1.22 4.54
N PHE A 150 -16.24 2.09 4.90
CA PHE A 150 -16.28 3.47 4.43
C PHE A 150 -16.32 3.57 2.89
N ASP A 151 -15.65 4.57 2.36
CA ASP A 151 -15.39 4.74 0.92
C ASP A 151 -14.00 4.22 0.49
N HIS A 152 -13.41 3.29 1.25
CA HIS A 152 -12.04 2.82 1.05
C HIS A 152 -11.82 2.15 -0.31
N ASN A 153 -12.85 1.55 -0.93
CA ASN A 153 -12.74 1.09 -2.32
C ASN A 153 -12.47 2.22 -3.31
N LYS A 154 -13.00 3.44 -3.07
CA LYS A 154 -12.73 4.62 -3.91
C LYS A 154 -11.26 5.03 -3.77
N ILE A 155 -10.72 5.05 -2.54
CA ILE A 155 -9.32 5.40 -2.25
C ILE A 155 -8.37 4.35 -2.85
N LEU A 156 -8.69 3.06 -2.68
CA LEU A 156 -7.93 1.95 -3.27
C LEU A 156 -7.88 2.04 -4.80
N SER A 157 -9.03 2.34 -5.44
CA SER A 157 -9.14 2.53 -6.89
C SER A 157 -8.31 3.71 -7.39
N ALA A 158 -8.29 4.82 -6.66
CA ALA A 158 -7.43 5.95 -6.97
C ALA A 158 -5.93 5.60 -6.81
N GLY A 159 -5.58 4.85 -5.76
CA GLY A 159 -4.23 4.38 -5.50
C GLY A 159 -3.68 3.48 -6.61
N ILE A 160 -4.45 2.48 -7.07
CA ILE A 160 -4.01 1.60 -8.17
C ILE A 160 -3.92 2.37 -9.50
N THR A 161 -4.80 3.32 -9.74
CA THR A 161 -4.75 4.18 -10.92
C THR A 161 -3.47 5.02 -10.93
N LYS A 162 -3.11 5.60 -9.77
CA LYS A 162 -1.86 6.35 -9.63
C LYS A 162 -0.64 5.46 -9.82
N LEU A 163 -0.64 4.25 -9.25
CA LEU A 163 0.44 3.28 -9.44
C LEU A 163 0.60 2.90 -10.93
N ARG A 164 -0.51 2.59 -11.62
CA ARG A 164 -0.50 2.29 -13.06
C ARG A 164 0.11 3.43 -13.87
N ASN A 165 -0.32 4.67 -13.63
CA ASN A 165 0.21 5.83 -14.31
C ASN A 165 1.71 6.02 -14.07
N LYS A 166 2.19 5.80 -12.85
CA LYS A 166 3.62 5.89 -12.54
C LYS A 166 4.45 4.81 -13.23
N LEU A 167 3.94 3.60 -13.35
CA LEU A 167 4.63 2.53 -14.06
C LEU A 167 4.96 2.86 -15.53
N TYR A 168 4.21 3.77 -16.16
CA TYR A 168 4.48 4.22 -17.53
C TYR A 168 5.70 5.16 -17.64
N HIS A 169 6.07 5.81 -16.54
CA HIS A 169 7.07 6.90 -16.58
C HIS A 169 8.21 6.71 -15.60
N GLU A 170 8.02 5.86 -14.58
CA GLU A 170 8.94 5.70 -13.47
C GLU A 170 9.23 4.22 -13.17
N PRO A 171 10.44 3.89 -12.67
CA PRO A 171 10.81 2.53 -12.32
C PRO A 171 10.23 2.08 -10.95
N VAL A 172 9.05 2.57 -10.60
CA VAL A 172 8.44 2.33 -9.28
C VAL A 172 8.16 0.86 -8.99
N GLY A 173 7.93 0.05 -10.03
CA GLY A 173 7.71 -1.39 -9.87
C GLY A 173 8.88 -2.13 -9.20
N PHE A 174 10.12 -1.62 -9.33
CA PHE A 174 11.27 -2.24 -8.66
C PHE A 174 11.23 -2.10 -7.13
N LYS A 175 10.49 -1.14 -6.58
CA LYS A 175 10.28 -1.00 -5.13
C LYS A 175 9.49 -2.18 -4.52
N LEU A 176 8.69 -2.85 -5.35
CA LEU A 176 7.91 -4.04 -4.98
C LEU A 176 8.71 -5.34 -5.02
N LEU A 177 9.89 -5.32 -5.65
CA LEU A 177 10.74 -6.49 -5.83
C LEU A 177 11.88 -6.52 -4.80
N PRO A 178 12.41 -7.72 -4.47
CA PRO A 178 13.65 -7.81 -3.71
C PRO A 178 14.82 -7.21 -4.50
N LYS A 179 15.95 -6.93 -3.83
CA LYS A 179 17.16 -6.39 -4.47
C LYS A 179 17.63 -7.24 -5.65
N GLN A 180 17.46 -8.54 -5.56
CA GLN A 180 17.73 -9.50 -6.64
C GLN A 180 16.47 -10.30 -6.93
N PHE A 181 16.10 -10.39 -8.19
CA PHE A 181 14.85 -11.01 -8.62
C PHE A 181 14.99 -11.71 -9.98
N PRO A 182 14.23 -12.78 -10.22
CA PRO A 182 14.17 -13.39 -11.56
C PRO A 182 13.31 -12.51 -12.49
N LEU A 183 13.66 -12.48 -13.76
CA LEU A 183 12.93 -11.67 -14.77
C LEU A 183 11.43 -12.00 -14.83
N ASN A 184 11.08 -13.24 -14.51
CA ASN A 184 9.67 -13.63 -14.49
C ASN A 184 8.86 -12.89 -13.42
N HIS A 185 9.45 -12.61 -12.25
CA HIS A 185 8.76 -11.81 -11.22
C HIS A 185 8.48 -10.40 -11.69
N LEU A 186 9.44 -9.78 -12.42
CA LEU A 186 9.24 -8.47 -13.01
C LEU A 186 8.10 -8.49 -14.06
N TYR A 187 8.09 -9.48 -14.95
CA TYR A 187 7.02 -9.65 -15.92
C TYR A 187 5.66 -9.84 -15.24
N THR A 188 5.58 -10.77 -14.28
CA THR A 188 4.33 -11.03 -13.54
C THR A 188 3.84 -9.79 -12.82
N LEU A 189 4.72 -9.04 -12.15
CA LEU A 189 4.38 -7.80 -11.48
C LEU A 189 3.72 -6.78 -12.42
N TYR A 190 4.37 -6.51 -13.56
CA TYR A 190 3.83 -5.54 -14.53
C TYR A 190 2.51 -6.02 -15.13
N ASN A 191 2.42 -7.29 -15.49
CA ASN A 191 1.20 -7.88 -16.04
C ASN A 191 0.02 -7.80 -15.06
N THR A 192 0.28 -8.07 -13.77
CA THR A 192 -0.72 -8.00 -12.71
C THR A 192 -1.18 -6.57 -12.43
N ILE A 193 -0.24 -5.62 -12.27
CA ILE A 193 -0.60 -4.22 -11.97
C ILE A 193 -1.35 -3.58 -13.13
N LEU A 194 -0.89 -3.80 -14.36
CA LEU A 194 -1.52 -3.21 -15.57
C LEU A 194 -2.82 -3.91 -15.95
N ASN A 195 -3.10 -5.07 -15.33
CA ASN A 195 -4.26 -5.91 -15.65
C ASN A 195 -4.37 -6.15 -17.18
N SER A 196 -3.25 -6.48 -17.80
CA SER A 196 -3.13 -6.63 -19.25
C SER A 196 -2.37 -7.89 -19.60
N ARG A 197 -2.66 -8.47 -20.78
CA ARG A 197 -1.92 -9.60 -21.30
C ARG A 197 -0.70 -9.09 -22.08
N LEU A 198 0.36 -8.76 -21.36
CA LEU A 198 1.62 -8.35 -21.97
C LEU A 198 2.24 -9.52 -22.74
N ASP A 199 2.76 -9.27 -23.96
CA ASP A 199 3.60 -10.25 -24.63
C ASP A 199 4.91 -10.42 -23.86
N ARG A 200 5.08 -11.59 -23.23
CA ARG A 200 6.21 -11.88 -22.33
C ARG A 200 7.56 -11.74 -23.03
N ARG A 201 7.67 -12.25 -24.29
CA ARG A 201 8.94 -12.21 -25.03
C ARG A 201 9.32 -10.77 -25.36
N ASN A 202 8.37 -9.98 -25.84
CA ASN A 202 8.61 -8.58 -26.17
C ASN A 202 8.93 -7.75 -24.93
N PHE A 203 8.20 -7.93 -23.85
CA PHE A 203 8.44 -7.26 -22.58
C PHE A 203 9.88 -7.51 -22.08
N LEU A 204 10.28 -8.77 -21.95
CA LEU A 204 11.62 -9.14 -21.47
C LEU A 204 12.72 -8.63 -22.41
N ARG A 205 12.52 -8.73 -23.72
CA ARG A 205 13.47 -8.19 -24.72
C ARG A 205 13.64 -6.68 -24.58
N ARG A 206 12.54 -5.93 -24.38
CA ARG A 206 12.58 -4.47 -24.25
C ARG A 206 13.27 -4.06 -22.96
N ILE A 207 12.92 -4.64 -21.82
CA ILE A 207 13.52 -4.30 -20.53
C ILE A 207 15.03 -4.58 -20.51
N LEU A 208 15.48 -5.70 -21.06
CA LEU A 208 16.91 -6.01 -21.15
C LEU A 208 17.67 -5.02 -22.05
N LYS A 209 17.05 -4.54 -23.14
CA LYS A 209 17.68 -3.54 -24.04
C LYS A 209 17.91 -2.18 -23.38
N THR A 210 17.17 -1.82 -22.33
CA THR A 210 17.37 -0.55 -21.63
C THR A 210 18.70 -0.47 -20.88
N GLY A 211 19.28 -1.63 -20.56
CA GLY A 211 20.46 -1.73 -19.71
C GLY A 211 20.23 -1.34 -18.25
N PHE A 212 18.96 -1.14 -17.83
CA PHE A 212 18.61 -0.85 -16.43
C PHE A 212 18.71 -2.08 -15.52
N LEU A 213 18.82 -3.27 -16.12
CA LEU A 213 19.05 -4.51 -15.40
C LEU A 213 20.48 -5.00 -15.59
N LYS A 214 21.06 -5.49 -14.49
CA LYS A 214 22.35 -6.18 -14.49
C LYS A 214 22.14 -7.63 -14.05
N GLU A 215 22.68 -8.56 -14.81
CA GLU A 215 22.76 -9.97 -14.40
C GLU A 215 23.62 -10.11 -13.16
N THR A 216 23.24 -11.03 -12.29
CA THR A 216 24.05 -11.46 -11.15
C THR A 216 24.58 -12.87 -11.38
N ASN A 217 25.52 -13.30 -10.55
CA ASN A 217 25.98 -14.69 -10.55
C ASN A 217 25.05 -15.63 -9.72
N ASN A 218 23.98 -15.08 -9.13
CA ASN A 218 23.08 -15.79 -8.26
C ASN A 218 21.89 -16.35 -9.04
N PHE A 219 21.35 -17.45 -8.53
CA PHE A 219 20.15 -18.13 -9.06
C PHE A 219 19.09 -18.23 -7.98
N GLN A 220 17.85 -18.51 -8.39
CA GLN A 220 16.77 -18.82 -7.45
C GLN A 220 17.13 -20.04 -6.62
N GLU A 221 16.74 -20.02 -5.35
CA GLU A 221 16.86 -21.13 -4.43
C GLU A 221 15.49 -21.64 -4.00
N GLY A 222 15.40 -22.92 -3.59
CA GLY A 222 14.18 -23.51 -3.06
C GLY A 222 13.03 -23.66 -4.07
N VAL A 223 13.31 -23.70 -5.37
CA VAL A 223 12.31 -23.87 -6.43
C VAL A 223 12.32 -25.28 -7.00
N PRO A 224 11.14 -25.88 -7.31
CA PRO A 224 11.04 -27.24 -7.83
C PRO A 224 11.41 -27.37 -9.32
N HIS A 225 11.64 -26.27 -10.00
CA HIS A 225 12.02 -26.20 -11.41
C HIS A 225 13.48 -25.73 -11.58
N LYS A 226 13.99 -25.72 -12.81
CA LYS A 226 15.34 -25.20 -13.10
C LYS A 226 15.47 -23.77 -12.55
N PRO A 227 16.44 -23.51 -11.64
CA PRO A 227 16.63 -22.18 -11.05
C PRO A 227 16.87 -21.11 -12.12
N ALA A 228 16.13 -20.02 -12.04
CA ALA A 228 16.33 -18.87 -12.91
C ALA A 228 17.43 -17.95 -12.37
N ARG A 229 18.20 -17.35 -13.28
CA ARG A 229 19.21 -16.33 -12.94
C ARG A 229 18.53 -15.10 -12.35
N LEU A 230 19.18 -14.48 -11.36
CA LEU A 230 18.72 -13.27 -10.72
C LEU A 230 19.32 -12.02 -11.39
N TYR A 231 18.55 -10.96 -11.37
CA TYR A 231 18.88 -9.64 -11.89
C TYR A 231 18.74 -8.59 -10.80
N THR A 232 19.47 -7.49 -10.92
CA THR A 232 19.33 -6.31 -10.06
C THR A 232 19.05 -5.07 -10.88
N PHE A 233 18.27 -4.15 -10.33
CA PHE A 233 18.00 -2.85 -10.95
C PHE A 233 19.19 -1.91 -10.74
N VAL A 234 19.60 -1.19 -11.80
CA VAL A 234 20.71 -0.24 -11.79
C VAL A 234 20.18 1.19 -11.84
N GLU A 235 19.82 1.73 -10.69
CA GLU A 235 19.18 3.04 -10.53
C GLU A 235 20.01 4.18 -11.16
N LYS A 236 21.34 4.17 -11.00
CA LYS A 236 22.25 5.18 -11.57
C LYS A 236 22.18 5.28 -13.10
N LYS A 237 21.85 4.20 -13.80
CA LYS A 237 21.68 4.24 -15.26
C LYS A 237 20.35 4.90 -15.63
N PHE A 238 19.30 4.63 -14.88
CA PHE A 238 18.01 5.26 -15.09
C PHE A 238 18.09 6.78 -14.85
N ALA A 239 18.74 7.22 -13.76
CA ALA A 239 18.88 8.65 -13.42
C ALA A 239 19.63 9.47 -14.47
N ARG A 240 20.54 8.84 -15.25
CA ARG A 240 21.30 9.50 -16.32
C ARG A 240 20.55 9.61 -17.64
N ASP A 241 19.53 8.81 -17.84
CA ASP A 241 18.81 8.67 -19.12
C ASP A 241 17.45 9.38 -19.06
N ASN A 242 17.48 10.67 -18.71
CA ASN A 242 16.30 11.53 -18.50
C ASN A 242 15.34 11.65 -19.69
N ASN A 243 15.66 11.05 -20.86
CA ASN A 243 14.85 11.13 -22.09
C ASN A 243 14.17 9.82 -22.51
N GLN A 244 14.47 8.70 -21.92
CA GLN A 244 13.78 7.45 -22.25
C GLN A 244 12.50 7.32 -21.43
N LYS A 245 11.36 7.47 -22.10
CA LYS A 245 10.07 7.08 -21.52
C LYS A 245 10.15 5.61 -21.11
N PHE A 246 9.85 5.34 -19.85
CA PHE A 246 9.87 4.00 -19.25
C PHE A 246 8.73 3.14 -19.85
N LYS A 247 8.76 2.92 -21.19
CA LYS A 247 7.73 2.19 -21.93
C LYS A 247 8.26 0.82 -22.35
N PHE A 248 7.89 -0.23 -21.62
CA PHE A 248 8.28 -1.63 -21.93
C PHE A 248 7.16 -2.46 -22.55
N TYR A 249 6.02 -1.87 -22.75
CA TYR A 249 4.79 -2.54 -23.24
C TYR A 249 4.13 -1.73 -24.33
#